data_112f16fd62994f06b4ad5861acbe2ae9
#
_entry.id   112f16fd62994f06b4ad5861acbe2ae9
#
_cell.length_a   1.000
_cell.length_b   1.000
_cell.length_c   1.000
_cell.angle_alpha   90.00
_cell.angle_beta   90.00
_cell.angle_gamma   90.00
#
_symmetry.space_group_name_H-M   'P 1'
#
loop_
_entity.id
_entity.type
_entity.pdbx_description
1 polymer ?
#
loop_
_entity_poly.entity_id
_entity_poly.type
_entity_poly.pdbx_seq_one_letter_code
_entity_poly.pdbx_strand_id
1 'polypeptide(L)'
;MLPLSSRSPKTEVRESKIHGRGLFAKADIAKDDVVAVKGGHIVDRETLRREITPTLGPVEIQIDYDLFITPVTDEERELSMLYSNHSCDPNLGIRGEITFVAMRDIRASEELTHDWAMTDDDDY
;
A
#
# COMPACT_ATOMS: atom_id res chain seq x y z
N MET A 1 -9.30 16.05 8.52
CA MET A 1 -9.59 14.60 8.48
C MET A 1 -8.32 13.82 8.75
N LEU A 2 -8.38 12.79 9.58
CA LEU A 2 -7.22 11.95 9.87
C LEU A 2 -6.96 10.97 8.72
N PRO A 3 -5.68 10.68 8.39
CA PRO A 3 -5.36 9.65 7.41
C PRO A 3 -5.95 8.29 7.82
N LEU A 4 -6.44 7.52 6.83
CA LEU A 4 -6.91 6.14 7.07
C LEU A 4 -5.72 5.19 7.18
N SER A 5 -4.74 5.33 6.26
CA SER A 5 -3.48 4.57 6.33
C SER A 5 -2.41 5.41 7.02
N SER A 6 -1.44 4.72 7.63
CA SER A 6 -0.29 5.36 8.25
C SER A 6 0.95 5.13 7.40
N ARG A 7 1.73 6.18 7.14
CA ARG A 7 3.03 6.09 6.47
C ARG A 7 4.09 6.66 7.40
N SER A 8 5.23 6.00 7.49
CA SER A 8 6.33 6.45 8.34
C SER A 8 6.74 7.89 8.00
N PRO A 9 7.09 8.71 9.02
CA PRO A 9 7.66 10.04 8.77
C PRO A 9 8.96 10.00 7.94
N LYS A 10 9.60 8.83 7.83
CA LYS A 10 10.79 8.63 7.00
C LYS A 10 10.46 8.39 5.52
N THR A 11 9.19 8.56 5.12
CA THR A 11 8.74 8.33 3.75
C THR A 11 8.15 9.59 3.15
N GLU A 12 8.13 9.67 1.82
CA GLU A 12 7.47 10.74 1.08
C GLU A 12 6.93 10.21 -0.24
N VAL A 13 5.91 10.87 -0.79
CA VAL A 13 5.33 10.52 -2.08
C VAL A 13 5.95 11.45 -3.14
N ARG A 14 6.49 10.86 -4.20
CA ARG A 14 7.12 11.59 -5.32
C ARG A 14 6.76 10.93 -6.64
N GLU A 15 7.07 11.60 -7.77
CA GLU A 15 6.97 10.96 -9.08
C GLU A 15 7.88 9.75 -9.12
N SER A 16 7.36 8.65 -9.69
CA SER A 16 8.07 7.38 -9.79
C SER A 16 8.47 7.09 -11.23
N LYS A 17 9.64 6.48 -11.40
CA LYS A 17 10.06 5.96 -12.71
C LYS A 17 9.35 4.66 -13.05
N ILE A 18 8.73 3.99 -12.07
CA ILE A 18 8.00 2.76 -12.30
C ILE A 18 6.62 3.08 -12.84
N HIS A 19 5.84 3.88 -12.12
CA HIS A 19 4.48 4.23 -12.51
C HIS A 19 3.99 5.40 -11.66
N GLY A 20 3.48 6.45 -12.30
CA GLY A 20 2.83 7.58 -11.65
C GLY A 20 3.59 8.13 -10.44
N ARG A 21 2.94 8.17 -9.28
CA ARG A 21 3.56 8.53 -8.02
C ARG A 21 4.00 7.26 -7.29
N GLY A 22 5.06 7.37 -6.50
CA GLY A 22 5.57 6.27 -5.70
C GLY A 22 5.89 6.73 -4.29
N LEU A 23 6.10 5.77 -3.40
CA LEU A 23 6.53 6.01 -2.04
C LEU A 23 8.05 5.90 -1.99
N PHE A 24 8.72 6.88 -1.40
CA PHE A 24 10.17 6.94 -1.33
C PHE A 24 10.65 7.10 0.10
N ALA A 25 11.81 6.55 0.39
CA ALA A 25 12.49 6.81 1.66
C ALA A 25 13.09 8.22 1.60
N LYS A 26 12.73 9.10 2.55
CA LYS A 26 13.37 10.42 2.66
C LYS A 26 14.46 10.43 3.70
N ALA A 27 14.62 9.32 4.42
CA ALA A 27 15.70 9.07 5.37
C ALA A 27 15.99 7.58 5.38
N ASP A 28 17.14 7.17 5.92
CA ASP A 28 17.48 5.76 6.02
C ASP A 28 16.46 5.01 6.90
N ILE A 29 16.08 3.82 6.45
CA ILE A 29 15.11 2.96 7.14
C ILE A 29 15.81 1.64 7.46
N ALA A 30 15.77 1.23 8.71
CA ALA A 30 16.41 -0.02 9.13
C ALA A 30 15.53 -1.23 8.77
N LYS A 31 16.18 -2.35 8.51
CA LYS A 31 15.49 -3.63 8.34
C LYS A 31 14.51 -3.87 9.50
N ASP A 32 13.34 -4.38 9.18
CA ASP A 32 12.24 -4.69 10.10
C ASP A 32 11.49 -3.47 10.66
N ASP A 33 11.91 -2.25 10.32
CA ASP A 33 11.12 -1.06 10.68
C ASP A 33 9.78 -1.08 9.99
N VAL A 34 8.73 -0.65 10.69
CA VAL A 34 7.41 -0.48 10.11
C VAL A 34 7.42 0.75 9.21
N VAL A 35 7.05 0.56 7.95
CA VAL A 35 7.05 1.62 6.93
C VAL A 35 5.66 2.18 6.73
N ALA A 36 4.65 1.34 6.72
CA ALA A 36 3.28 1.76 6.50
C ALA A 36 2.29 0.76 7.07
N VAL A 37 1.09 1.23 7.40
CA VAL A 37 -0.02 0.38 7.81
C VAL A 37 -1.25 0.79 7.01
N LYS A 38 -1.84 -0.15 6.28
CA LYS A 38 -3.02 0.10 5.45
C LYS A 38 -4.25 0.28 6.34
N GLY A 39 -5.03 1.32 6.05
CA GLY A 39 -6.32 1.56 6.70
C GLY A 39 -7.44 1.69 5.69
N GLY A 40 -8.68 1.70 6.15
CA GLY A 40 -9.86 1.81 5.31
C GLY A 40 -11.06 1.08 5.90
N HIS A 41 -12.00 0.72 5.04
CA HIS A 41 -13.21 -0.02 5.40
C HIS A 41 -13.08 -1.48 4.95
N ILE A 42 -13.75 -2.38 5.67
CA ILE A 42 -13.74 -3.79 5.33
C ILE A 42 -14.98 -4.10 4.51
N VAL A 43 -14.78 -4.65 3.32
CA VAL A 43 -15.85 -5.02 2.40
C VAL A 43 -15.62 -6.44 1.87
N ASP A 44 -16.71 -7.07 1.38
CA ASP A 44 -16.57 -8.35 0.70
C ASP A 44 -16.20 -8.16 -0.77
N ARG A 45 -15.89 -9.28 -1.46
CA ARG A 45 -15.46 -9.24 -2.85
C ARG A 45 -16.54 -8.71 -3.79
N GLU A 46 -17.80 -9.06 -3.55
CA GLU A 46 -18.91 -8.58 -4.39
C GLU A 46 -19.03 -7.06 -4.29
N THR A 47 -19.02 -6.52 -3.08
CA THR A 47 -19.08 -5.07 -2.86
C THR A 47 -17.86 -4.37 -3.48
N LEU A 48 -16.68 -4.95 -3.32
CA LEU A 48 -15.45 -4.40 -3.90
C LEU A 48 -15.58 -4.27 -5.41
N ARG A 49 -15.97 -5.34 -6.08
CA ARG A 49 -16.04 -5.39 -7.55
C ARG A 49 -17.20 -4.58 -8.13
N ARG A 50 -18.30 -4.49 -7.41
CA ARG A 50 -19.48 -3.77 -7.87
C ARG A 50 -19.42 -2.27 -7.60
N GLU A 51 -18.93 -1.88 -6.43
CA GLU A 51 -19.05 -0.50 -5.95
C GLU A 51 -17.73 0.25 -5.85
N ILE A 52 -16.62 -0.44 -5.63
CA ILE A 52 -15.32 0.20 -5.36
C ILE A 52 -14.44 0.24 -6.61
N THR A 53 -14.11 -0.90 -7.17
CA THR A 53 -13.17 -1.01 -8.29
C THR A 53 -13.59 -0.19 -9.52
N PRO A 54 -14.89 -0.17 -9.92
CA PRO A 54 -15.28 0.62 -11.09
C PRO A 54 -15.04 2.13 -10.93
N THR A 55 -15.05 2.63 -9.69
CA THR A 55 -14.92 4.07 -9.40
C THR A 55 -13.50 4.44 -9.00
N LEU A 56 -12.87 3.64 -8.13
CA LEU A 56 -11.60 3.98 -7.51
C LEU A 56 -10.40 3.22 -8.10
N GLY A 57 -10.66 2.14 -8.84
CA GLY A 57 -9.59 1.28 -9.33
C GLY A 57 -9.06 0.33 -8.25
N PRO A 58 -7.88 -0.25 -8.45
CA PRO A 58 -7.30 -1.23 -7.51
C PRO A 58 -6.64 -0.51 -6.32
N VAL A 59 -7.43 -0.25 -5.29
CA VAL A 59 -7.00 0.51 -4.10
C VAL A 59 -7.04 -0.31 -2.81
N GLU A 60 -7.42 -1.60 -2.92
CA GLU A 60 -7.65 -2.47 -1.78
C GLU A 60 -6.43 -3.30 -1.39
N ILE A 61 -6.49 -3.88 -0.21
CA ILE A 61 -5.64 -5.01 0.21
C ILE A 61 -6.56 -6.11 0.69
N GLN A 62 -6.32 -7.34 0.22
CA GLN A 62 -7.06 -8.51 0.67
C GLN A 62 -6.59 -8.92 2.06
N ILE A 63 -7.53 -9.09 2.99
CA ILE A 63 -7.23 -9.47 4.38
C ILE A 63 -7.76 -10.85 4.75
N ASP A 64 -8.61 -11.44 3.91
CA ASP A 64 -9.12 -12.80 4.03
C ASP A 64 -9.66 -13.22 2.69
N TYR A 65 -10.11 -14.46 2.56
CA TYR A 65 -10.61 -14.99 1.28
C TYR A 65 -11.64 -14.08 0.62
N ASP A 66 -12.60 -13.56 1.37
CA ASP A 66 -13.67 -12.72 0.85
C ASP A 66 -13.76 -11.36 1.55
N LEU A 67 -12.66 -10.90 2.14
CA LEU A 67 -12.64 -9.60 2.83
C LEU A 67 -11.46 -8.77 2.35
N PHE A 68 -11.74 -7.49 2.14
CA PHE A 68 -10.77 -6.52 1.66
C PHE A 68 -10.84 -5.26 2.49
N ILE A 69 -9.69 -4.64 2.74
CA ILE A 69 -9.66 -3.31 3.35
C ILE A 69 -9.43 -2.28 2.24
N THR A 70 -10.28 -1.26 2.17
CA THR A 70 -10.34 -0.34 1.04
C THR A 70 -10.90 1.02 1.45
N PRO A 71 -10.49 2.11 0.78
CA PRO A 71 -11.27 3.35 0.82
C PRO A 71 -12.56 3.14 0.05
N VAL A 72 -13.61 3.92 0.35
CA VAL A 72 -14.90 3.82 -0.32
C VAL A 72 -15.30 5.10 -1.06
N THR A 73 -14.56 6.18 -0.91
CA THR A 73 -14.78 7.45 -1.63
C THR A 73 -13.47 7.99 -2.20
N ASP A 74 -13.57 8.93 -3.15
CA ASP A 74 -12.37 9.59 -3.71
C ASP A 74 -11.57 10.33 -2.65
N GLU A 75 -12.23 10.96 -1.68
CA GLU A 75 -11.56 11.62 -0.57
C GLU A 75 -10.75 10.64 0.26
N GLU A 76 -11.36 9.51 0.59
CA GLU A 76 -10.71 8.48 1.39
C GLU A 76 -9.56 7.81 0.65
N ARG A 77 -9.62 7.78 -0.69
CA ARG A 77 -8.55 7.16 -1.48
C ARG A 77 -7.20 7.79 -1.17
N GLU A 78 -7.11 9.12 -1.18
CA GLU A 78 -5.84 9.80 -0.85
C GLU A 78 -5.37 9.51 0.58
N LEU A 79 -6.31 9.37 1.52
CA LEU A 79 -6.01 9.10 2.92
C LEU A 79 -5.62 7.65 3.18
N SER A 80 -5.99 6.74 2.28
CA SER A 80 -5.77 5.29 2.40
C SER A 80 -4.60 4.79 1.57
N MET A 81 -4.23 5.49 0.49
CA MET A 81 -3.20 5.02 -0.43
C MET A 81 -1.82 5.00 0.22
N LEU A 82 -1.08 3.94 -0.03
CA LEU A 82 0.30 3.81 0.41
C LEU A 82 1.29 4.30 -0.65
N TYR A 83 0.85 4.35 -1.92
CA TYR A 83 1.65 4.74 -3.09
C TYR A 83 2.83 3.81 -3.35
N SER A 84 2.85 2.62 -2.76
CA SER A 84 3.89 1.63 -3.01
C SER A 84 3.64 0.93 -4.35
N ASN A 85 4.53 1.14 -5.30
CA ASN A 85 4.43 0.51 -6.61
C ASN A 85 4.84 -0.96 -6.55
N HIS A 86 4.44 -1.72 -7.57
CA HIS A 86 4.76 -3.13 -7.67
C HIS A 86 6.23 -3.35 -8.06
N SER A 87 6.85 -4.33 -7.43
CA SER A 87 8.13 -4.90 -7.87
C SER A 87 8.15 -6.40 -7.54
N CYS A 88 8.70 -7.20 -8.45
CA CYS A 88 8.95 -8.62 -8.17
C CYS A 88 10.22 -8.83 -7.33
N ASP A 89 11.00 -7.77 -7.12
CA ASP A 89 12.16 -7.76 -6.23
C ASP A 89 12.00 -6.60 -5.24
N PRO A 90 11.02 -6.69 -4.32
CA PRO A 90 10.65 -5.56 -3.49
C PRO A 90 11.57 -5.38 -2.28
N ASN A 91 11.57 -4.16 -1.72
CA ASN A 91 12.25 -3.88 -0.44
C ASN A 91 11.29 -3.82 0.75
N LEU A 92 9.98 -3.91 0.51
CA LEU A 92 8.98 -4.01 1.56
C LEU A 92 8.34 -5.38 1.57
N GLY A 93 8.15 -5.94 2.77
CA GLY A 93 7.38 -7.14 3.01
C GLY A 93 6.15 -6.83 3.85
N ILE A 94 5.32 -7.83 4.07
CA ILE A 94 4.09 -7.69 4.86
C ILE A 94 4.21 -8.55 6.10
N ARG A 95 3.97 -7.93 7.26
CA ARG A 95 3.85 -8.62 8.53
C ARG A 95 2.38 -8.65 8.91
N GLY A 96 1.79 -9.84 8.97
CA GLY A 96 0.33 -9.97 9.11
C GLY A 96 -0.36 -9.60 7.81
N GLU A 97 -1.43 -8.82 7.87
CA GLU A 97 -2.28 -8.55 6.70
C GLU A 97 -2.08 -7.15 6.11
N ILE A 98 -1.77 -6.16 6.95
CA ILE A 98 -1.82 -4.75 6.55
C ILE A 98 -0.58 -3.95 6.93
N THR A 99 0.42 -4.56 7.56
CA THR A 99 1.62 -3.87 8.03
C THR A 99 2.77 -4.13 7.09
N PHE A 100 3.33 -3.05 6.53
CA PHE A 100 4.46 -3.11 5.59
C PHE A 100 5.74 -2.79 6.36
N VAL A 101 6.73 -3.67 6.22
CA VAL A 101 8.01 -3.55 6.91
C VAL A 101 9.17 -3.58 5.92
N ALA A 102 10.28 -2.96 6.28
CA ALA A 102 11.50 -3.02 5.49
C ALA A 102 12.09 -4.43 5.56
N MET A 103 12.34 -5.03 4.40
CA MET A 103 12.94 -6.38 4.31
C MET A 103 14.46 -6.36 4.46
N ARG A 104 15.05 -5.19 4.30
CA ARG A 104 16.48 -4.93 4.43
C ARG A 104 16.67 -3.48 4.85
N ASP A 105 17.92 -3.09 5.14
CA ASP A 105 18.22 -1.67 5.31
C ASP A 105 17.96 -0.93 4.00
N ILE A 106 17.28 0.20 4.07
CA ILE A 106 16.89 0.99 2.91
C ILE A 106 17.52 2.37 3.09
N ARG A 107 18.15 2.87 2.03
CA ARG A 107 18.77 4.20 2.07
C ARG A 107 17.81 5.29 1.64
N ALA A 108 18.04 6.50 2.13
CA ALA A 108 17.31 7.67 1.68
C ALA A 108 17.32 7.75 0.16
N SER A 109 16.20 8.16 -0.43
CA SER A 109 15.94 8.29 -1.86
C SER A 109 15.64 6.98 -2.61
N GLU A 110 15.71 5.82 -1.98
CA GLU A 110 15.24 4.59 -2.61
C GLU A 110 13.71 4.58 -2.70
N GLU A 111 13.18 4.09 -3.81
CA GLU A 111 11.73 3.86 -3.93
C GLU A 111 11.34 2.62 -3.13
N LEU A 112 10.23 2.75 -2.39
CA LEU A 112 9.70 1.68 -1.55
C LEU A 112 8.64 0.93 -2.35
N THR A 113 8.85 -0.37 -2.54
CA THR A 113 8.00 -1.21 -3.37
C THR A 113 7.63 -2.48 -2.66
N HIS A 114 6.48 -3.05 -3.02
CA HIS A 114 6.09 -4.38 -2.55
C HIS A 114 5.57 -5.21 -3.72
N ASP A 115 5.53 -6.52 -3.54
CA ASP A 115 4.92 -7.41 -4.52
C ASP A 115 3.41 -7.40 -4.32
N TRP A 116 2.67 -6.85 -5.28
CA TRP A 116 1.22 -6.73 -5.17
C TRP A 116 0.51 -8.08 -5.06
N ALA A 117 1.12 -9.14 -5.54
CA ALA A 117 0.58 -10.49 -5.37
C ALA A 117 0.48 -10.91 -3.89
N MET A 118 1.24 -10.24 -3.00
CA MET A 118 1.16 -10.50 -1.56
C MET A 118 -0.02 -9.79 -0.88
N THR A 119 -0.67 -8.87 -1.57
CA THR A 119 -1.78 -8.07 -1.02
C THR A 119 -3.13 -8.42 -1.65
N ASP A 120 -3.14 -9.30 -2.64
CA ASP A 120 -4.34 -9.60 -3.43
C ASP A 120 -4.16 -10.97 -4.08
N ASP A 121 -5.26 -11.64 -4.45
CA ASP A 121 -5.23 -12.91 -5.16
C ASP A 121 -5.38 -12.74 -6.69
N ASP A 122 -5.40 -11.50 -7.19
CA ASP A 122 -5.42 -11.23 -8.61
C ASP A 122 -4.05 -11.47 -9.26
N ASP A 123 -4.06 -11.79 -10.54
CA ASP A 123 -2.84 -11.99 -11.34
C ASP A 123 -2.26 -10.62 -11.77
N TYR A 124 -0.97 -10.46 -11.57
CA TYR A 124 -0.30 -9.20 -11.96
C TYR A 124 0.80 -9.46 -12.99
#